data_46e50b7d8ede4f52fe8345326550c89c
#
_entry.id   46e50b7d8ede4f52fe8345326550c89c
#
_cell.length_a   1.000
_cell.length_b   1.000
_cell.length_c   1.000
_cell.angle_alpha   90.00
_cell.angle_beta   90.00
_cell.angle_gamma   90.00
#
_symmetry.space_group_name_H-M   'P 1'
#
loop_
_entity.id
_entity.type
_entity.pdbx_description
1 polymer ?
#
loop_
_entity_poly.entity_id
_entity_poly.type
_entity_poly.pdbx_seq_one_letter_code
_entity_poly.pdbx_strand_id
1 'polypeptide(L)'
;VGNRKWSNEMLDALDWPTQWMPEVTESTEATAKVSQEASALTGLLVGTPIIAGGGDQAAQAVGCGIVKEGMVSATLGTSGVVFAQSDEYRIEPEGKLHAFCHAVPGKWHLMGVMLSAAGSFQWYKNQLGMEEQKLESEGGPNAYDSLTVSAETVPPGSDGLIFLPYLSGERTPHPDPH
;
A
#
# COMPACT_ATOMS: atom_id res chain seq x y z
N VAL A 1 4.27 15.85 6.75
CA VAL A 1 3.19 14.94 7.17
C VAL A 1 2.55 15.44 8.46
N GLY A 2 3.31 15.61 9.55
CA GLY A 2 2.76 16.05 10.84
C GLY A 2 2.02 17.38 10.76
N ASN A 3 2.58 18.35 10.07
CA ASN A 3 2.00 19.69 9.93
C ASN A 3 1.06 19.85 8.72
N ARG A 4 0.87 18.79 7.91
CA ARG A 4 0.05 18.80 6.68
C ARG A 4 0.40 19.95 5.74
N LYS A 5 1.71 20.19 5.59
CA LYS A 5 2.29 21.25 4.76
C LYS A 5 3.57 20.75 4.11
N TRP A 6 3.96 21.39 3.05
CA TRP A 6 5.32 21.26 2.51
C TRP A 6 6.34 21.68 3.57
N SER A 7 7.45 20.98 3.66
CA SER A 7 8.54 21.32 4.58
C SER A 7 9.44 22.36 3.92
N ASN A 8 9.44 23.57 4.43
CA ASN A 8 10.37 24.60 3.94
C ASN A 8 11.81 24.16 4.13
N GLU A 9 12.15 23.51 5.24
CA GLU A 9 13.48 22.96 5.49
C GLU A 9 13.94 22.00 4.40
N MET A 10 13.04 21.10 3.94
CA MET A 10 13.36 20.18 2.84
C MET A 10 13.44 20.90 1.49
N LEU A 11 12.56 21.85 1.24
CA LEU A 11 12.59 22.64 0.00
C LEU A 11 13.88 23.48 -0.08
N ASP A 12 14.27 24.10 1.01
CA ASP A 12 15.51 24.89 1.10
C ASP A 12 16.74 23.99 0.93
N ALA A 13 16.74 22.80 1.53
CA ALA A 13 17.85 21.83 1.39
C ALA A 13 18.00 21.29 -0.05
N LEU A 14 16.91 21.29 -0.84
CA LEU A 14 16.89 20.86 -2.23
C LEU A 14 17.02 22.04 -3.23
N ASP A 15 17.09 23.28 -2.72
CA ASP A 15 17.04 24.48 -3.53
C ASP A 15 15.81 24.55 -4.46
N TRP A 16 14.65 24.13 -3.93
CA TRP A 16 13.37 24.10 -4.65
C TRP A 16 12.46 25.25 -4.23
N PRO A 17 12.08 26.12 -5.17
CA PRO A 17 11.17 27.22 -4.91
C PRO A 17 9.81 26.73 -4.41
N THR A 18 9.30 27.31 -3.33
CA THR A 18 7.99 26.96 -2.76
C THR A 18 6.83 27.12 -3.75
N GLN A 19 6.94 28.07 -4.70
CA GLN A 19 5.93 28.28 -5.74
C GLN A 19 5.76 27.11 -6.73
N TRP A 20 6.69 26.16 -6.75
CA TRP A 20 6.53 24.93 -7.54
C TRP A 20 5.59 23.92 -6.86
N MET A 21 5.35 24.10 -5.58
CA MET A 21 4.56 23.16 -4.80
C MET A 21 3.07 23.49 -4.90
N PRO A 22 2.22 22.49 -5.23
CA PRO A 22 0.78 22.69 -5.22
C PRO A 22 0.26 22.92 -3.80
N GLU A 23 -0.94 23.49 -3.72
CA GLU A 23 -1.67 23.61 -2.46
C GLU A 23 -1.93 22.23 -1.85
N VAL A 24 -1.79 22.14 -0.54
CA VAL A 24 -2.07 20.91 0.22
C VAL A 24 -3.42 21.07 0.91
N THR A 25 -4.33 20.15 0.65
CA THR A 25 -5.68 20.15 1.20
C THR A 25 -6.01 18.78 1.82
N GLU A 26 -7.06 18.71 2.62
CA GLU A 26 -7.58 17.45 3.11
C GLU A 26 -8.30 16.67 2.00
N SER A 27 -8.30 15.34 2.10
CA SER A 27 -8.83 14.45 1.07
C SER A 27 -10.29 14.72 0.70
N THR A 28 -11.09 15.24 1.62
CA THR A 28 -12.53 15.51 1.43
C THR A 28 -12.84 16.93 0.98
N GLU A 29 -11.83 17.78 0.83
CA GLU A 29 -12.03 19.17 0.42
C GLU A 29 -12.27 19.27 -1.09
N ALA A 30 -13.21 20.13 -1.45
CA ALA A 30 -13.46 20.48 -2.84
C ALA A 30 -12.45 21.53 -3.29
N THR A 31 -11.49 21.12 -4.11
CA THR A 31 -10.38 21.97 -4.60
C THR A 31 -10.68 22.67 -5.92
N ALA A 32 -11.66 22.17 -6.67
CA ALA A 32 -12.04 22.72 -7.97
C ALA A 32 -13.52 22.39 -8.28
N LYS A 33 -13.96 22.82 -9.46
CA LYS A 33 -15.27 22.49 -10.02
C LYS A 33 -15.13 22.15 -11.50
N VAL A 34 -16.01 21.29 -12.00
CA VAL A 34 -16.07 20.95 -13.43
C VAL A 34 -16.32 22.23 -14.25
N SER A 35 -15.39 22.54 -15.15
CA SER A 35 -15.51 23.65 -16.08
C SER A 35 -16.49 23.35 -17.21
N GLN A 36 -16.90 24.38 -17.97
CA GLN A 36 -17.73 24.19 -19.16
C GLN A 36 -17.07 23.32 -20.24
N GLU A 37 -15.74 23.49 -20.41
CA GLU A 37 -14.95 22.68 -21.33
C GLU A 37 -14.90 21.21 -20.90
N ALA A 38 -14.57 20.96 -19.63
CA ALA A 38 -14.56 19.61 -19.07
C ALA A 38 -15.96 18.95 -19.15
N SER A 39 -17.03 19.72 -18.88
CA SER A 39 -18.39 19.24 -19.01
C SER A 39 -18.72 18.79 -20.46
N ALA A 40 -18.29 19.54 -21.45
CA ALA A 40 -18.51 19.20 -22.87
C ALA A 40 -17.77 17.91 -23.27
N LEU A 41 -16.61 17.64 -22.69
CA LEU A 41 -15.81 16.45 -23.00
C LEU A 41 -16.27 15.21 -22.23
N THR A 42 -16.76 15.37 -21.01
CA THR A 42 -17.03 14.25 -20.08
C THR A 42 -18.51 13.96 -19.87
N GLY A 43 -19.40 14.91 -20.18
CA GLY A 43 -20.82 14.84 -19.86
C GLY A 43 -21.15 15.14 -18.39
N LEU A 44 -20.19 15.46 -17.54
CA LEU A 44 -20.41 15.88 -16.16
C LEU A 44 -21.05 17.27 -16.11
N LEU A 45 -21.90 17.55 -15.12
CA LEU A 45 -22.51 18.85 -14.96
C LEU A 45 -21.49 19.93 -14.60
N VAL A 46 -21.58 21.09 -15.24
CA VAL A 46 -20.77 22.28 -14.90
C VAL A 46 -20.95 22.62 -13.42
N GLY A 47 -19.89 22.91 -12.73
CA GLY A 47 -19.93 23.26 -11.31
C GLY A 47 -19.94 22.07 -10.34
N THR A 48 -19.96 20.83 -10.83
CA THR A 48 -19.78 19.65 -9.96
C THR A 48 -18.47 19.76 -9.19
N PRO A 49 -18.48 19.61 -7.85
CA PRO A 49 -17.26 19.69 -7.05
C PRO A 49 -16.25 18.60 -7.43
N ILE A 50 -14.98 18.98 -7.50
CA ILE A 50 -13.85 18.07 -7.66
C ILE A 50 -13.15 17.99 -6.30
N ILE A 51 -13.12 16.79 -5.74
CA ILE A 51 -12.56 16.53 -4.42
C ILE A 51 -11.08 16.15 -4.56
N ALA A 52 -10.26 16.56 -3.58
CA ALA A 52 -8.81 16.27 -3.59
C ALA A 52 -8.50 14.77 -3.68
N GLY A 53 -9.28 13.95 -2.99
CA GLY A 53 -9.08 12.50 -2.98
C GLY A 53 -7.99 12.06 -1.99
N GLY A 54 -7.60 10.79 -2.05
CA GLY A 54 -6.59 10.22 -1.16
C GLY A 54 -5.73 9.19 -1.88
N GLY A 55 -4.56 8.88 -1.34
CA GLY A 55 -3.74 7.77 -1.81
C GLY A 55 -4.52 6.45 -1.72
N ASP A 56 -4.18 5.50 -2.60
CA ASP A 56 -4.89 4.22 -2.77
C ASP A 56 -5.07 3.44 -1.44
N GLN A 57 -4.01 3.32 -0.65
CA GLN A 57 -4.06 2.61 0.64
C GLN A 57 -4.98 3.31 1.66
N ALA A 58 -4.95 4.64 1.71
CA ALA A 58 -5.81 5.42 2.59
C ALA A 58 -7.27 5.38 2.13
N ALA A 59 -7.52 5.43 0.82
CA ALA A 59 -8.87 5.31 0.23
C ALA A 59 -9.43 3.90 0.46
N GLN A 60 -8.62 2.85 0.26
CA GLN A 60 -9.00 1.46 0.55
C GLN A 60 -9.32 1.27 2.02
N ALA A 61 -8.51 1.85 2.92
CA ALA A 61 -8.76 1.79 4.36
C ALA A 61 -10.14 2.38 4.71
N VAL A 62 -10.52 3.52 4.15
CA VAL A 62 -11.86 4.10 4.32
C VAL A 62 -12.93 3.15 3.80
N GLY A 63 -12.75 2.58 2.59
CA GLY A 63 -13.69 1.64 1.99
C GLY A 63 -13.90 0.37 2.84
N CYS A 64 -12.87 -0.07 3.57
CA CYS A 64 -12.93 -1.19 4.50
C CYS A 64 -13.36 -0.78 5.93
N GLY A 65 -13.66 0.49 6.18
CA GLY A 65 -14.06 0.99 7.48
C GLY A 65 -12.92 1.15 8.50
N ILE A 66 -11.66 1.19 8.04
CA ILE A 66 -10.48 1.43 8.89
C ILE A 66 -10.34 2.93 9.14
N VAL A 67 -11.16 3.46 10.04
CA VAL A 67 -11.33 4.90 10.27
C VAL A 67 -11.19 5.31 11.74
N LYS A 68 -10.84 4.37 12.61
CA LYS A 68 -10.66 4.59 14.06
C LYS A 68 -9.32 4.07 14.52
N GLU A 69 -8.75 4.74 15.53
CA GLU A 69 -7.49 4.29 16.14
C GLU A 69 -7.56 2.83 16.61
N GLY A 70 -6.47 2.11 16.38
CA GLY A 70 -6.36 0.68 16.70
C GLY A 70 -6.93 -0.25 15.63
N MET A 71 -7.61 0.27 14.60
CA MET A 71 -8.00 -0.53 13.45
C MET A 71 -6.82 -0.73 12.52
N VAL A 72 -6.68 -1.97 12.05
CA VAL A 72 -5.57 -2.41 11.19
C VAL A 72 -6.15 -3.16 10.01
N SER A 73 -5.55 -3.02 8.84
CA SER A 73 -5.77 -3.91 7.70
C SER A 73 -4.47 -4.58 7.28
N ALA A 74 -4.59 -5.80 6.76
CA ALA A 74 -3.53 -6.51 6.07
C ALA A 74 -4.00 -6.83 4.66
N THR A 75 -3.28 -6.32 3.68
CA THR A 75 -3.56 -6.56 2.26
C THR A 75 -2.50 -7.51 1.72
N LEU A 76 -2.94 -8.58 1.07
CA LEU A 76 -2.09 -9.59 0.44
C LEU A 76 -2.39 -9.63 -1.06
N GLY A 77 -1.47 -9.05 -1.83
CA GLY A 77 -1.38 -9.17 -3.27
C GLY A 77 0.02 -9.63 -3.66
N THR A 78 0.52 -9.31 -4.83
CA THR A 78 1.94 -9.51 -5.18
C THR A 78 2.84 -8.93 -4.10
N SER A 79 2.55 -7.69 -3.66
CA SER A 79 3.11 -7.06 -2.46
C SER A 79 2.16 -7.24 -1.27
N GLY A 80 2.68 -7.07 -0.05
CA GLY A 80 1.89 -7.06 1.18
C GLY A 80 1.92 -5.70 1.85
N VAL A 81 0.82 -5.29 2.46
CA VAL A 81 0.73 -4.03 3.20
C VAL A 81 0.03 -4.26 4.53
N VAL A 82 0.65 -3.83 5.60
CA VAL A 82 0.00 -3.68 6.91
C VAL A 82 -0.21 -2.21 7.15
N PHE A 83 -1.46 -1.81 7.30
CA PHE A 83 -1.89 -0.43 7.50
C PHE A 83 -2.53 -0.30 8.87
N ALA A 84 -2.10 0.66 9.67
CA ALA A 84 -2.62 0.94 11.01
C ALA A 84 -3.04 2.41 11.11
N GLN A 85 -4.34 2.66 11.36
CA GLN A 85 -4.87 4.00 11.54
C GLN A 85 -4.43 4.57 12.89
N SER A 86 -4.14 5.89 12.93
CA SER A 86 -3.78 6.62 14.14
C SER A 86 -4.49 7.97 14.19
N ASP A 87 -4.99 8.31 15.37
CA ASP A 87 -5.60 9.62 15.66
C ASP A 87 -4.55 10.73 15.84
N GLU A 88 -3.30 10.34 16.06
CA GLU A 88 -2.18 11.25 16.28
C GLU A 88 -1.08 11.02 15.24
N TYR A 89 -0.33 12.08 14.95
CA TYR A 89 0.88 11.93 14.14
C TYR A 89 1.93 11.14 14.92
N ARG A 90 2.29 10.00 14.35
CA ARG A 90 3.34 9.12 14.88
C ARG A 90 4.34 8.78 13.79
N ILE A 91 5.59 8.67 14.17
CA ILE A 91 6.66 8.15 13.31
C ILE A 91 7.36 7.01 14.04
N GLU A 92 7.87 6.08 13.29
CA GLU A 92 8.82 5.10 13.80
C GLU A 92 10.23 5.72 13.68
N PRO A 93 10.96 5.90 14.83
CA PRO A 93 12.19 6.72 14.86
C PRO A 93 13.34 6.19 14.00
N GLU A 94 13.38 4.89 13.75
CA GLU A 94 14.42 4.24 12.94
C GLU A 94 14.06 4.21 11.44
N GLY A 95 12.91 4.78 11.05
CA GLY A 95 12.48 4.82 9.65
C GLY A 95 11.99 3.49 9.08
N LYS A 96 11.70 2.52 9.93
CA LYS A 96 11.25 1.17 9.55
C LYS A 96 9.80 1.08 9.11
N LEU A 97 9.02 2.13 9.33
CA LEU A 97 7.62 2.22 8.91
C LEU A 97 7.38 3.55 8.20
N HIS A 98 6.50 3.54 7.22
CA HIS A 98 6.02 4.76 6.60
C HIS A 98 4.94 5.43 7.47
N ALA A 99 4.97 6.76 7.53
CA ALA A 99 3.94 7.57 8.18
C ALA A 99 3.33 8.54 7.17
N PHE A 100 2.00 8.51 7.02
CA PHE A 100 1.26 9.33 6.06
C PHE A 100 0.01 9.96 6.69
N CYS A 101 -0.53 10.98 6.02
CA CYS A 101 -1.88 11.46 6.29
C CYS A 101 -2.90 10.41 5.84
N HIS A 102 -3.93 10.19 6.65
CA HIS A 102 -5.07 9.36 6.27
C HIS A 102 -6.02 10.13 5.34
N ALA A 103 -6.88 9.44 4.59
CA ALA A 103 -7.95 10.07 3.81
C ALA A 103 -9.08 10.62 4.70
N VAL A 104 -9.18 10.16 5.95
CA VAL A 104 -10.03 10.78 6.97
C VAL A 104 -9.34 12.06 7.45
N PRO A 105 -10.01 13.24 7.36
CA PRO A 105 -9.42 14.51 7.77
C PRO A 105 -8.89 14.49 9.21
N GLY A 106 -7.75 15.10 9.43
CA GLY A 106 -7.12 15.19 10.76
C GLY A 106 -6.56 13.86 11.30
N LYS A 107 -6.51 12.79 10.50
CA LYS A 107 -5.99 11.48 10.90
C LYS A 107 -4.72 11.10 10.14
N TRP A 108 -3.98 10.13 10.68
CA TRP A 108 -2.76 9.60 10.09
C TRP A 108 -2.80 8.08 10.03
N HIS A 109 -1.81 7.49 9.41
CA HIS A 109 -1.57 6.06 9.46
C HIS A 109 -0.09 5.73 9.42
N LEU A 110 0.26 4.60 10.01
CA LEU A 110 1.52 3.92 9.82
C LEU A 110 1.32 2.77 8.83
N MET A 111 2.34 2.51 8.03
CA MET A 111 2.27 1.47 7.01
C MET A 111 3.59 0.73 6.89
N GLY A 112 3.53 -0.60 6.99
CA GLY A 112 4.59 -1.52 6.61
C GLY A 112 4.30 -2.10 5.23
N VAL A 113 5.31 -2.17 4.37
CA VAL A 113 5.19 -2.68 3.00
C VAL A 113 6.21 -3.77 2.77
N MET A 114 5.74 -4.94 2.35
CA MET A 114 6.54 -6.06 1.88
C MET A 114 6.44 -6.12 0.35
N LEU A 115 7.58 -6.13 -0.36
CA LEU A 115 7.58 -6.13 -1.82
C LEU A 115 7.11 -7.45 -2.43
N SER A 116 7.41 -8.57 -1.79
CA SER A 116 7.10 -9.91 -2.28
C SER A 116 6.29 -10.71 -1.27
N ALA A 117 4.99 -10.48 -1.19
CA ALA A 117 4.06 -11.25 -0.36
C ALA A 117 3.55 -12.50 -1.13
N ALA A 118 2.37 -12.46 -1.74
CA ALA A 118 1.90 -13.54 -2.60
C ALA A 118 2.78 -13.71 -3.85
N GLY A 119 3.53 -12.67 -4.23
CA GLY A 119 4.58 -12.76 -5.24
C GLY A 119 5.66 -13.80 -4.91
N SER A 120 5.97 -14.00 -3.63
CA SER A 120 6.89 -15.06 -3.17
C SER A 120 6.33 -16.45 -3.45
N PHE A 121 5.03 -16.65 -3.24
CA PHE A 121 4.37 -17.92 -3.53
C PHE A 121 4.31 -18.18 -5.05
N GLN A 122 4.06 -17.14 -5.84
CA GLN A 122 4.15 -17.23 -7.30
C GLN A 122 5.56 -17.57 -7.75
N TRP A 123 6.59 -16.95 -7.17
CA TRP A 123 7.98 -17.28 -7.44
C TRP A 123 8.27 -18.75 -7.09
N TYR A 124 7.86 -19.21 -5.91
CA TYR A 124 8.03 -20.60 -5.48
C TYR A 124 7.39 -21.56 -6.48
N LYS A 125 6.13 -21.34 -6.83
CA LYS A 125 5.44 -22.14 -7.84
C LYS A 125 6.22 -22.19 -9.15
N ASN A 126 6.70 -21.05 -9.62
CA ASN A 126 7.36 -20.95 -10.92
C ASN A 126 8.77 -21.54 -10.94
N GLN A 127 9.49 -21.53 -9.82
CA GLN A 127 10.88 -22.01 -9.77
C GLN A 127 11.01 -23.42 -9.19
N LEU A 128 10.14 -23.82 -8.29
CA LEU A 128 10.26 -25.06 -7.52
C LEU A 128 9.03 -25.98 -7.66
N GLY A 129 7.86 -25.47 -8.04
CA GLY A 129 6.62 -26.22 -8.21
C GLY A 129 6.42 -26.80 -9.62
N MET A 130 7.46 -27.35 -10.25
CA MET A 130 7.38 -27.84 -11.63
C MET A 130 6.51 -29.10 -11.77
N GLU A 131 6.46 -29.95 -10.76
CA GLU A 131 5.62 -31.15 -10.74
C GLU A 131 4.13 -30.78 -10.67
N GLU A 132 3.78 -29.84 -9.80
CA GLU A 132 2.42 -29.34 -9.63
C GLU A 132 1.93 -28.61 -10.89
N GLN A 133 2.78 -27.81 -11.51
CA GLN A 133 2.46 -27.13 -12.77
C GLN A 133 2.26 -28.16 -13.92
N LYS A 134 3.06 -29.21 -13.97
CA LYS A 134 2.88 -30.28 -14.94
C LYS A 134 1.55 -31.01 -14.75
N LEU A 135 1.23 -31.39 -13.52
CA LEU A 135 -0.06 -32.01 -13.16
C LEU A 135 -1.24 -31.14 -13.57
N GLU A 136 -1.18 -29.82 -13.27
CA GLU A 136 -2.20 -28.84 -13.69
C GLU A 136 -2.35 -28.81 -15.21
N SER A 137 -1.26 -28.82 -15.98
CA SER A 137 -1.28 -28.81 -17.46
C SER A 137 -1.87 -30.08 -18.07
N GLU A 138 -1.82 -31.18 -17.34
CA GLU A 138 -2.38 -32.49 -17.72
C GLU A 138 -3.85 -32.66 -17.28
N GLY A 139 -4.48 -31.58 -16.73
CA GLY A 139 -5.88 -31.56 -16.30
C GLY A 139 -6.08 -31.96 -14.83
N GLY A 140 -5.02 -32.00 -14.04
CA GLY A 140 -5.05 -32.19 -12.60
C GLY A 140 -5.47 -30.93 -11.83
N PRO A 141 -5.34 -30.92 -10.48
CA PRO A 141 -5.66 -29.77 -9.64
C PRO A 141 -4.76 -28.57 -9.95
N ASN A 142 -5.24 -27.36 -9.59
CA ASN A 142 -4.45 -26.15 -9.70
C ASN A 142 -3.14 -26.27 -8.91
N ALA A 143 -2.04 -25.79 -9.45
CA ALA A 143 -0.71 -25.93 -8.84
C ALA A 143 -0.62 -25.24 -7.47
N TYR A 144 -1.29 -24.10 -7.27
CA TYR A 144 -1.34 -23.43 -5.98
C TYR A 144 -2.09 -24.25 -4.92
N ASP A 145 -3.20 -24.90 -5.32
CA ASP A 145 -3.98 -25.76 -4.42
C ASP A 145 -3.13 -26.96 -3.99
N SER A 146 -2.44 -27.61 -4.92
CA SER A 146 -1.55 -28.73 -4.62
C SER A 146 -0.42 -28.37 -3.66
N LEU A 147 0.22 -27.21 -3.88
CA LEU A 147 1.26 -26.67 -3.00
C LEU A 147 0.71 -26.32 -1.61
N THR A 148 -0.49 -25.77 -1.55
CA THR A 148 -1.15 -25.43 -0.28
C THR A 148 -1.48 -26.68 0.52
N VAL A 149 -2.02 -27.70 -0.13
CA VAL A 149 -2.30 -29.02 0.51
C VAL A 149 -1.01 -29.65 1.04
N SER A 150 0.08 -29.56 0.27
CA SER A 150 1.38 -30.04 0.76
C SER A 150 1.87 -29.27 1.98
N ALA A 151 1.68 -27.95 1.99
CA ALA A 151 2.05 -27.09 3.12
C ALA A 151 1.24 -27.38 4.38
N GLU A 152 -0.02 -27.79 4.28
CA GLU A 152 -0.88 -28.15 5.45
C GLU A 152 -0.31 -29.33 6.26
N THR A 153 0.54 -30.16 5.65
CA THR A 153 1.17 -31.30 6.34
C THR A 153 2.37 -30.89 7.22
N VAL A 154 2.84 -29.65 7.09
CA VAL A 154 4.01 -29.14 7.80
C VAL A 154 3.55 -28.45 9.09
N PRO A 155 4.18 -28.74 10.26
CA PRO A 155 3.80 -28.11 11.50
C PRO A 155 4.05 -26.60 11.48
N PRO A 156 3.28 -25.81 12.25
CA PRO A 156 3.55 -24.37 12.39
C PRO A 156 5.00 -24.10 12.81
N GLY A 157 5.65 -23.16 12.14
CA GLY A 157 7.07 -22.86 12.34
C GLY A 157 8.01 -23.67 11.45
N SER A 158 7.48 -24.56 10.58
CA SER A 158 8.24 -25.28 9.53
C SER A 158 9.54 -25.91 10.03
N ASP A 159 9.51 -26.48 11.23
CA ASP A 159 10.68 -27.07 11.91
C ASP A 159 11.90 -26.13 12.01
N GLY A 160 11.65 -24.83 12.05
CA GLY A 160 12.69 -23.80 12.14
C GLY A 160 13.22 -23.30 10.79
N LEU A 161 12.68 -23.76 9.67
CA LEU A 161 13.00 -23.19 8.36
C LEU A 161 12.43 -21.78 8.23
N ILE A 162 13.29 -20.83 7.89
CA ILE A 162 12.93 -19.44 7.65
C ILE A 162 13.13 -19.12 6.17
N PHE A 163 12.10 -18.53 5.56
CA PHE A 163 12.17 -17.98 4.23
C PHE A 163 12.09 -16.45 4.30
N LEU A 164 13.08 -15.77 3.72
CA LEU A 164 13.11 -14.32 3.60
C LEU A 164 12.69 -13.93 2.17
N PRO A 165 11.54 -13.30 1.96
CA PRO A 165 10.99 -13.01 0.65
C PRO A 165 11.60 -11.76 -0.01
N TYR A 166 12.90 -11.54 0.16
CA TYR A 166 13.63 -10.38 -0.39
C TYR A 166 14.10 -10.65 -1.83
N LEU A 167 13.14 -11.07 -2.67
CA LEU A 167 13.42 -11.48 -4.05
C LEU A 167 13.82 -10.31 -4.97
N SER A 168 13.40 -9.10 -4.60
CA SER A 168 13.67 -7.86 -5.36
C SER A 168 13.98 -6.69 -4.44
N GLY A 169 14.61 -6.98 -3.30
CA GLY A 169 14.78 -6.03 -2.22
C GLY A 169 13.58 -5.94 -1.28
N GLU A 170 13.64 -5.03 -0.30
CA GLU A 170 12.56 -4.81 0.66
C GLU A 170 12.53 -3.34 1.14
N ARG A 171 11.34 -2.88 1.54
CA ARG A 171 11.12 -1.53 2.06
C ARG A 171 11.02 -1.48 3.57
N THR A 172 10.28 -2.41 4.17
CA THR A 172 10.00 -2.43 5.61
C THR A 172 9.88 -3.86 6.14
N PRO A 173 10.19 -4.13 7.42
CA PRO A 173 10.84 -3.25 8.40
C PRO A 173 12.38 -3.21 8.29
N HIS A 174 12.95 -4.00 7.38
CA HIS A 174 14.40 -4.09 7.14
C HIS A 174 14.65 -3.73 5.68
N PRO A 175 14.86 -2.42 5.38
CA PRO A 175 15.04 -1.98 4.00
C PRO A 175 16.31 -2.60 3.40
N ASP A 176 16.14 -3.16 2.21
CA ASP A 176 17.21 -3.77 1.43
C ASP A 176 17.01 -3.38 -0.04
N PRO A 177 17.94 -2.66 -0.66
CA PRO A 177 17.82 -2.21 -2.06
C PRO A 177 18.21 -3.27 -3.10
N HIS A 178 18.65 -4.46 -2.69
CA HIS A 178 19.23 -5.49 -3.57
C HIS A 178 18.38 -6.73 -3.75
#